data_7cc3b3c2c6275621986d975fa8cb29c5
#
_entry.id   7cc3b3c2c6275621986d975fa8cb29c5
#
_cell.length_a   1.000
_cell.length_b   1.000
_cell.length_c   1.000
_cell.angle_alpha   90.00
_cell.angle_beta   90.00
_cell.angle_gamma   90.00
#
_symmetry.space_group_name_H-M   'P 1'
#
loop_
_entity.id
_entity.type
_entity.pdbx_description
1 polymer ?
#
loop_
_entity_poly.entity_id
_entity_poly.type
_entity_poly.pdbx_seq_one_letter_code
_entity_poly.pdbx_strand_id
1 'polypeptide(L)'
;MPELVQRLLSFERITPAGAHCFFGYYDVPAFSADGRYHLCHRVPFMDRLPTGDDRATLGMIALDDRSFTPLTETNAWNFQQGAMLQWSPTAPNDAILFNRCDDGRYVGVIRDLLTGTERILAMPTATVDPRGQFALGINFSRVLDFRPGYGYANLPDPFAAEQHPAEDGVFRIELETGASELLFTYAELADALPEMRNGKIVVNHISINPDGTRFMMLVRDFLEVGATDWGTALLTACLDGGDLRVLAGNHMVSHYHWRDPGTLLAYALLDKGEHLYLIDAVTGETTVVGPEFFTFDGHCSFSPNREWLLYDSYLWAGRRHLFLYDLRRDIPYEVGIFDDPYPSDDIRCDLHPRWDPAGTRISFDAVHEGFRGVYVMDVSPLVL
;
A
#
# COMPACT_ATOMS: atom_id res chain seq x y z
N MET A 1 -12.56 2.92 -28.55
CA MET A 1 -12.16 3.33 -27.16
C MET A 1 -13.42 3.78 -26.47
N PRO A 2 -13.73 3.30 -25.27
CA PRO A 2 -14.75 3.97 -24.48
C PRO A 2 -14.31 5.43 -24.36
N GLU A 3 -15.22 6.34 -24.62
CA GLU A 3 -14.93 7.77 -24.58
C GLU A 3 -14.67 8.16 -23.12
N LEU A 4 -13.48 8.69 -22.82
CA LEU A 4 -13.16 9.21 -21.49
C LEU A 4 -14.09 10.40 -21.19
N VAL A 5 -14.91 10.24 -20.17
CA VAL A 5 -15.84 11.28 -19.73
C VAL A 5 -15.14 12.16 -18.70
N GLN A 6 -14.80 13.39 -19.05
CA GLN A 6 -14.28 14.34 -18.07
C GLN A 6 -15.42 14.88 -17.21
N ARG A 7 -15.37 14.57 -15.91
CA ARG A 7 -16.33 15.04 -14.92
C ARG A 7 -15.61 15.42 -13.62
N LEU A 8 -14.87 16.51 -13.68
CA LEU A 8 -14.11 17.00 -12.53
C LEU A 8 -15.04 17.30 -11.37
N LEU A 9 -14.74 16.74 -10.21
CA LEU A 9 -15.48 16.91 -8.97
C LEU A 9 -14.75 17.87 -8.02
N SER A 10 -15.50 18.50 -7.14
CA SER A 10 -14.91 19.31 -6.07
C SER A 10 -14.27 18.42 -5.01
N PHE A 11 -13.17 18.90 -4.45
CA PHE A 11 -12.45 18.25 -3.37
C PHE A 11 -12.03 19.29 -2.32
N GLU A 12 -11.73 18.80 -1.13
CA GLU A 12 -11.35 19.64 -0.01
C GLU A 12 -10.11 19.06 0.68
N ARG A 13 -9.18 19.96 1.04
CA ARG A 13 -8.07 19.56 1.91
C ARG A 13 -8.59 19.35 3.33
N ILE A 14 -8.28 18.19 3.91
CA ILE A 14 -8.64 17.88 5.29
C ILE A 14 -7.50 18.10 6.27
N THR A 15 -6.24 18.18 5.81
CA THR A 15 -5.05 18.40 6.63
C THR A 15 -4.75 19.88 6.84
N PRO A 16 -4.02 20.27 7.92
CA PRO A 16 -3.64 21.64 8.19
C PRO A 16 -2.85 22.27 7.04
N ALA A 17 -3.13 23.54 6.73
CA ALA A 17 -2.43 24.31 5.69
C ALA A 17 -0.95 24.49 6.07
N GLY A 18 -0.06 24.34 5.08
CA GLY A 18 1.38 24.57 5.24
C GLY A 18 2.11 23.50 6.05
N ALA A 19 1.43 22.47 6.51
CA ALA A 19 2.04 21.27 7.10
C ALA A 19 2.17 20.17 6.05
N HIS A 20 3.29 19.45 6.04
CA HIS A 20 3.44 18.28 5.17
C HIS A 20 2.72 17.09 5.82
N CYS A 21 1.56 16.72 5.25
CA CYS A 21 0.76 15.60 5.69
C CYS A 21 0.50 14.64 4.54
N PHE A 22 0.49 13.34 4.81
CA PHE A 22 0.16 12.28 3.86
C PHE A 22 -0.39 11.08 4.63
N PHE A 23 -1.08 10.18 3.95
CA PHE A 23 -1.51 8.95 4.60
C PHE A 23 -0.55 7.80 4.34
N GLY A 24 -0.23 7.53 3.11
CA GLY A 24 0.57 6.38 2.70
C GLY A 24 -0.11 5.60 1.58
N TYR A 25 -0.13 4.26 1.68
CA TYR A 25 -0.50 3.41 0.56
C TYR A 25 -2.02 3.28 0.36
N TYR A 26 -2.44 3.01 -0.89
CA TYR A 26 -3.84 3.02 -1.32
C TYR A 26 -4.67 1.82 -0.84
N ASP A 27 -4.03 0.69 -0.51
CA ASP A 27 -4.71 -0.55 -0.07
C ASP A 27 -4.85 -0.67 1.45
N VAL A 28 -4.48 0.38 2.20
CA VAL A 28 -4.54 0.41 3.66
C VAL A 28 -5.73 1.26 4.12
N PRO A 29 -6.51 0.81 5.13
CA PRO A 29 -7.67 1.56 5.63
C PRO A 29 -7.29 2.90 6.29
N ALA A 30 -7.61 4.01 5.61
CA ALA A 30 -7.36 5.37 6.08
C ALA A 30 -8.50 5.94 6.92
N PHE A 31 -9.74 5.65 6.54
CA PHE A 31 -10.94 6.10 7.22
C PHE A 31 -11.30 5.18 8.38
N SER A 32 -11.83 5.75 9.47
CA SER A 32 -12.50 4.97 10.52
C SER A 32 -13.72 4.25 9.96
N ALA A 33 -14.14 3.15 10.58
CA ALA A 33 -15.28 2.36 10.07
C ALA A 33 -16.60 3.15 10.05
N ASP A 34 -16.76 4.11 10.95
CA ASP A 34 -17.92 5.03 10.98
C ASP A 34 -17.79 6.23 10.01
N GLY A 35 -16.65 6.31 9.28
CA GLY A 35 -16.39 7.35 8.29
C GLY A 35 -16.23 8.76 8.85
N ARG A 36 -16.01 8.94 10.16
CA ARG A 36 -15.88 10.25 10.80
C ARG A 36 -14.46 10.75 10.89
N TYR A 37 -13.49 9.86 10.87
CA TYR A 37 -12.08 10.18 11.04
C TYR A 37 -11.23 9.65 9.90
N HIS A 38 -10.13 10.34 9.64
CA HIS A 38 -9.09 9.93 8.69
C HIS A 38 -7.72 9.97 9.39
N LEU A 39 -6.91 8.92 9.24
CA LEU A 39 -5.55 8.88 9.77
C LEU A 39 -4.59 9.61 8.83
N CYS A 40 -3.52 10.16 9.36
CA CYS A 40 -2.43 10.72 8.56
C CYS A 40 -1.10 10.78 9.32
N HIS A 41 -0.02 10.87 8.55
CA HIS A 41 1.31 11.24 9.01
C HIS A 41 1.49 12.74 8.84
N ARG A 42 2.11 13.43 9.80
CA ARG A 42 2.61 14.80 9.67
C ARG A 42 4.12 14.80 9.85
N VAL A 43 4.84 15.37 8.89
CA VAL A 43 6.29 15.38 8.86
C VAL A 43 6.83 16.80 8.66
N PRO A 44 8.08 17.10 9.07
CA PRO A 44 8.63 18.46 9.00
C PRO A 44 9.20 18.85 7.62
N PHE A 45 9.29 17.91 6.66
CA PHE A 45 9.88 18.11 5.34
C PHE A 45 9.24 17.22 4.29
N MET A 46 9.52 17.51 3.00
CA MET A 46 9.09 16.68 1.88
C MET A 46 10.10 16.59 0.74
N ASP A 47 11.30 17.13 0.93
CA ASP A 47 12.32 17.37 -0.10
C ASP A 47 13.51 16.41 -0.04
N ARG A 48 13.49 15.45 0.85
CA ARG A 48 14.50 14.39 1.00
C ARG A 48 13.88 13.13 1.58
N LEU A 49 14.58 12.01 1.44
CA LEU A 49 14.24 10.78 2.16
C LEU A 49 14.40 10.95 3.69
N PRO A 50 13.56 10.28 4.51
CA PRO A 50 13.78 10.24 5.94
C PRO A 50 15.04 9.47 6.31
N THR A 51 15.66 9.89 7.39
CA THR A 51 16.76 9.18 8.08
C THR A 51 16.23 8.44 9.32
N GLY A 52 17.06 7.65 9.96
CA GLY A 52 16.67 6.95 11.20
C GLY A 52 16.33 7.86 12.39
N ASP A 53 16.74 9.15 12.34
CA ASP A 53 16.48 10.14 13.39
C ASP A 53 15.18 10.94 13.15
N ASP A 54 14.65 10.93 11.94
CA ASP A 54 13.48 11.69 11.56
C ASP A 54 12.19 11.07 12.12
N ARG A 55 11.32 11.90 12.66
CA ARG A 55 10.06 11.46 13.24
C ARG A 55 8.86 11.96 12.44
N ALA A 56 7.87 11.10 12.33
CA ALA A 56 6.53 11.43 11.86
C ALA A 56 5.56 11.47 13.06
N THR A 57 4.76 12.51 13.15
CA THR A 57 3.60 12.51 14.05
C THR A 57 2.47 11.76 13.37
N LEU A 58 1.99 10.71 14.01
CA LEU A 58 0.78 10.00 13.59
C LEU A 58 -0.43 10.73 14.17
N GLY A 59 -1.38 11.06 13.34
CA GLY A 59 -2.53 11.85 13.74
C GLY A 59 -3.83 11.38 13.15
N MET A 60 -4.91 11.90 13.70
CA MET A 60 -6.28 11.68 13.28
C MET A 60 -6.93 13.02 12.95
N ILE A 61 -7.68 13.05 11.87
CA ILE A 61 -8.41 14.21 11.40
C ILE A 61 -9.91 13.93 11.54
N ALA A 62 -10.62 14.77 12.28
CA ALA A 62 -12.08 14.76 12.28
C ALA A 62 -12.60 15.38 10.98
N LEU A 63 -13.45 14.66 10.24
CA LEU A 63 -13.87 15.09 8.90
C LEU A 63 -14.94 16.18 8.91
N ASP A 64 -15.62 16.41 10.04
CA ASP A 64 -16.64 17.42 10.20
C ASP A 64 -16.07 18.85 10.37
N ASP A 65 -15.02 18.99 11.17
CA ASP A 65 -14.39 20.29 11.46
C ASP A 65 -12.93 20.39 11.00
N ARG A 66 -12.35 19.31 10.46
CA ARG A 66 -10.97 19.19 9.99
C ARG A 66 -9.91 19.40 11.09
N SER A 67 -10.30 19.21 12.33
CA SER A 67 -9.38 19.29 13.44
C SER A 67 -8.36 18.12 13.40
N PHE A 68 -7.08 18.45 13.54
CA PHE A 68 -5.99 17.48 13.62
C PHE A 68 -5.68 17.17 15.08
N THR A 69 -5.80 15.90 15.46
CA THR A 69 -5.41 15.41 16.79
C THR A 69 -4.16 14.55 16.65
N PRO A 70 -3.01 14.96 17.25
CA PRO A 70 -1.84 14.10 17.32
C PRO A 70 -2.11 12.92 18.27
N LEU A 71 -1.77 11.72 17.82
CA LEU A 71 -1.98 10.47 18.56
C LEU A 71 -0.70 9.95 19.20
N THR A 72 0.38 9.90 18.40
CA THR A 72 1.71 9.42 18.82
C THR A 72 2.75 9.80 17.77
N GLU A 73 3.98 9.36 17.96
CA GLU A 73 5.08 9.54 16.99
C GLU A 73 5.69 8.20 16.62
N THR A 74 6.28 8.16 15.43
CA THR A 74 7.13 7.06 14.99
C THR A 74 8.40 7.58 14.34
N ASN A 75 9.46 6.78 14.39
CA ASN A 75 10.71 6.98 13.67
C ASN A 75 10.87 5.99 12.50
N ALA A 76 10.02 4.96 12.38
CA ALA A 76 10.02 3.99 11.29
C ALA A 76 8.92 4.36 10.27
N TRP A 77 9.30 5.11 9.24
CA TRP A 77 8.37 5.58 8.22
C TRP A 77 9.08 5.90 6.88
N ASN A 78 8.31 5.94 5.83
CA ASN A 78 8.73 6.35 4.49
C ASN A 78 7.59 7.13 3.80
N PHE A 79 7.85 7.74 2.63
CA PHE A 79 6.85 8.57 1.96
C PHE A 79 5.78 7.77 1.20
N GLN A 80 6.05 6.51 0.82
CA GLN A 80 5.12 5.74 0.00
C GLN A 80 4.08 4.98 0.83
N GLN A 81 4.50 4.40 1.96
CA GLN A 81 3.64 3.57 2.81
C GLN A 81 3.51 4.10 4.24
N GLY A 82 4.19 5.20 4.56
CA GLY A 82 4.25 5.72 5.91
C GLY A 82 4.86 4.72 6.89
N ALA A 83 4.27 4.65 8.06
CA ALA A 83 4.58 3.67 9.12
C ALA A 83 3.63 2.46 9.08
N MET A 84 3.03 2.12 7.95
CA MET A 84 1.93 1.16 7.82
C MET A 84 0.75 1.49 8.77
N LEU A 85 0.53 2.80 8.97
CA LEU A 85 -0.53 3.32 9.84
C LEU A 85 -1.91 2.93 9.31
N GLN A 86 -2.72 2.32 10.17
CA GLN A 86 -4.08 1.90 9.82
C GLN A 86 -4.97 1.76 11.06
N TRP A 87 -6.27 1.75 10.86
CA TRP A 87 -7.21 1.38 11.89
C TRP A 87 -7.12 -0.11 12.23
N SER A 88 -7.26 -0.46 13.49
CA SER A 88 -7.30 -1.85 13.92
C SER A 88 -8.57 -2.54 13.41
N PRO A 89 -8.49 -3.68 12.73
CA PRO A 89 -9.69 -4.40 12.28
C PRO A 89 -10.64 -4.80 13.41
N THR A 90 -10.12 -5.05 14.62
CA THR A 90 -10.91 -5.44 15.79
C THR A 90 -11.48 -4.26 16.57
N ALA A 91 -10.97 -3.04 16.34
CA ALA A 91 -11.43 -1.80 16.97
C ALA A 91 -11.29 -0.62 15.98
N PRO A 92 -12.06 -0.61 14.86
CA PRO A 92 -11.80 0.23 13.69
C PRO A 92 -12.18 1.70 13.85
N ASN A 93 -12.55 2.12 15.06
CA ASN A 93 -12.76 3.52 15.44
C ASN A 93 -11.93 3.92 16.67
N ASP A 94 -11.34 2.96 17.39
CA ASP A 94 -10.81 3.16 18.74
C ASP A 94 -9.35 2.71 18.91
N ALA A 95 -8.78 2.02 17.90
CA ALA A 95 -7.39 1.59 17.96
C ALA A 95 -6.71 1.69 16.59
N ILE A 96 -5.40 1.93 16.62
CA ILE A 96 -4.55 2.01 15.43
C ILE A 96 -3.41 0.99 15.49
N LEU A 97 -2.95 0.57 14.30
CA LEU A 97 -1.69 -0.16 14.11
C LEU A 97 -0.70 0.74 13.38
N PHE A 98 0.57 0.63 13.73
CA PHE A 98 1.67 1.30 13.03
C PHE A 98 3.00 0.63 13.36
N ASN A 99 4.05 0.94 12.61
CA ASN A 99 5.40 0.45 12.88
C ASN A 99 6.26 1.51 13.59
N ARG A 100 7.21 1.03 14.40
CA ARG A 100 8.18 1.84 15.12
C ARG A 100 9.52 1.09 15.24
N CYS A 101 10.61 1.81 15.37
CA CYS A 101 11.92 1.25 15.75
C CYS A 101 12.11 1.45 17.26
N ASP A 102 12.14 0.35 17.99
CA ASP A 102 12.31 0.30 19.44
C ASP A 102 13.49 -0.61 19.81
N ASP A 103 14.37 -0.16 20.70
CA ASP A 103 15.48 -0.94 21.23
C ASP A 103 16.30 -1.68 20.15
N GLY A 104 16.57 -1.01 19.01
CA GLY A 104 17.37 -1.57 17.92
C GLY A 104 16.65 -2.62 17.08
N ARG A 105 15.33 -2.63 17.06
CA ARG A 105 14.52 -3.50 16.18
C ARG A 105 13.27 -2.79 15.69
N TYR A 106 12.77 -3.18 14.53
CA TYR A 106 11.45 -2.75 14.07
C TYR A 106 10.37 -3.61 14.70
N VAL A 107 9.31 -2.96 15.15
CA VAL A 107 8.16 -3.57 15.81
C VAL A 107 6.86 -3.02 15.24
N GLY A 108 5.82 -3.83 15.21
CA GLY A 108 4.45 -3.35 15.08
C GLY A 108 3.91 -2.91 16.44
N VAL A 109 3.04 -1.91 16.44
CA VAL A 109 2.40 -1.38 17.66
C VAL A 109 0.89 -1.35 17.43
N ILE A 110 0.13 -1.89 18.37
CA ILE A 110 -1.32 -1.71 18.44
C ILE A 110 -1.58 -0.75 19.61
N ARG A 111 -2.16 0.42 19.31
CA ARG A 111 -2.45 1.47 20.29
C ARG A 111 -3.95 1.68 20.42
N ASP A 112 -4.45 1.50 21.64
CA ASP A 112 -5.79 1.90 22.02
C ASP A 112 -5.84 3.43 22.20
N LEU A 113 -6.76 4.10 21.51
CA LEU A 113 -6.84 5.56 21.49
C LEU A 113 -7.52 6.15 22.74
N LEU A 114 -8.35 5.36 23.43
CA LEU A 114 -9.06 5.79 24.63
C LEU A 114 -8.13 5.77 25.87
N THR A 115 -7.39 4.68 26.00
CA THR A 115 -6.52 4.46 27.18
C THR A 115 -5.07 4.88 26.96
N GLY A 116 -4.65 4.97 25.68
CA GLY A 116 -3.25 5.18 25.31
C GLY A 116 -2.37 3.94 25.50
N THR A 117 -2.95 2.79 25.84
CA THR A 117 -2.21 1.54 26.03
C THR A 117 -1.66 1.02 24.72
N GLU A 118 -0.42 0.56 24.73
CA GLU A 118 0.24 -0.05 23.56
C GLU A 118 0.55 -1.52 23.79
N ARG A 119 0.33 -2.33 22.76
CA ARG A 119 0.80 -3.70 22.66
C ARG A 119 1.83 -3.78 21.54
N ILE A 120 2.99 -4.32 21.86
CA ILE A 120 4.12 -4.44 20.94
C ILE A 120 4.10 -5.82 20.28
N LEU A 121 4.22 -5.84 18.97
CA LEU A 121 4.36 -7.05 18.16
C LEU A 121 5.85 -7.34 17.93
N ALA A 122 6.21 -8.60 17.78
CA ALA A 122 7.61 -9.03 17.62
C ALA A 122 8.26 -8.53 16.31
N MET A 123 7.46 -8.25 15.28
CA MET A 123 7.90 -7.80 13.96
C MET A 123 7.08 -6.59 13.48
N PRO A 124 7.60 -5.75 12.57
CA PRO A 124 6.83 -4.72 11.92
C PRO A 124 5.79 -5.34 10.99
N THR A 125 4.62 -4.72 10.88
CA THR A 125 3.54 -5.19 10.01
C THR A 125 3.68 -4.62 8.61
N ALA A 126 3.45 -5.44 7.58
CA ALA A 126 3.36 -5.02 6.18
C ALA A 126 1.92 -5.14 5.64
N THR A 127 1.11 -6.01 6.22
CA THR A 127 -0.33 -6.12 5.96
C THR A 127 -1.02 -6.76 7.16
N VAL A 128 -2.30 -6.49 7.35
CA VAL A 128 -3.08 -6.97 8.50
C VAL A 128 -4.32 -7.72 8.01
N ASP A 129 -4.58 -8.87 8.59
CA ASP A 129 -5.80 -9.66 8.34
C ASP A 129 -7.05 -8.83 8.66
N PRO A 130 -7.99 -8.69 7.72
CA PRO A 130 -9.25 -7.98 7.97
C PRO A 130 -10.07 -8.49 9.18
N ARG A 131 -9.84 -9.73 9.60
CA ARG A 131 -10.45 -10.29 10.82
C ARG A 131 -9.66 -9.95 12.09
N GLY A 132 -8.48 -9.34 11.95
CA GLY A 132 -7.64 -8.93 13.07
C GLY A 132 -7.03 -10.09 13.88
N GLN A 133 -6.82 -11.24 13.26
CA GLN A 133 -6.18 -12.40 13.91
C GLN A 133 -4.67 -12.38 13.70
N PHE A 134 -4.23 -12.09 12.48
CA PHE A 134 -2.84 -12.13 12.06
C PHE A 134 -2.42 -10.85 11.33
N ALA A 135 -1.13 -10.66 11.23
CA ALA A 135 -0.49 -9.76 10.28
C ALA A 135 0.65 -10.50 9.59
N LEU A 136 1.10 -9.98 8.46
CA LEU A 136 2.36 -10.40 7.84
C LEU A 136 3.38 -9.28 7.97
N GLY A 137 4.62 -9.66 8.26
CA GLY A 137 5.76 -8.78 8.41
C GLY A 137 6.86 -9.13 7.41
N ILE A 138 7.67 -8.13 7.07
CA ILE A 138 8.85 -8.26 6.20
C ILE A 138 10.03 -7.47 6.79
N ASN A 139 11.21 -7.69 6.27
CA ASN A 139 12.40 -6.92 6.63
C ASN A 139 12.44 -5.56 5.91
N PHE A 140 11.99 -4.51 6.55
CA PHE A 140 11.99 -3.16 5.99
C PHE A 140 13.39 -2.56 5.79
N SER A 141 14.44 -3.04 6.48
CA SER A 141 15.82 -2.66 6.18
C SER A 141 16.25 -3.21 4.81
N ARG A 142 15.90 -4.45 4.49
CA ARG A 142 16.19 -5.05 3.20
C ARG A 142 15.43 -4.35 2.08
N VAL A 143 14.18 -3.96 2.34
CA VAL A 143 13.41 -3.14 1.38
C VAL A 143 14.10 -1.80 1.14
N LEU A 144 14.63 -1.13 2.17
CA LEU A 144 15.33 0.15 2.04
C LEU A 144 16.50 0.09 1.06
N ASP A 145 17.31 -0.97 1.09
CA ASP A 145 18.50 -1.11 0.25
C ASP A 145 18.16 -1.06 -1.27
N PHE A 146 16.95 -1.52 -1.63
CA PHE A 146 16.52 -1.63 -3.03
C PHE A 146 15.40 -0.67 -3.43
N ARG A 147 14.57 -0.31 -2.47
CA ARG A 147 13.42 0.58 -2.67
C ARG A 147 13.36 1.61 -1.53
N PRO A 148 14.26 2.61 -1.51
CA PRO A 148 14.40 3.55 -0.38
C PRO A 148 13.10 4.27 0.00
N GLY A 149 12.20 4.52 -0.96
CA GLY A 149 10.89 5.11 -0.70
C GLY A 149 9.91 4.21 0.08
N TYR A 150 10.22 2.91 0.27
CA TYR A 150 9.35 1.90 0.89
C TYR A 150 9.94 1.26 2.14
N GLY A 151 11.24 1.41 2.38
CA GLY A 151 11.92 0.85 3.55
C GLY A 151 12.04 1.83 4.72
N TYR A 152 12.67 1.39 5.81
CA TYR A 152 12.94 2.20 7.01
C TYR A 152 14.44 2.35 7.23
N ALA A 153 14.88 3.58 7.54
CA ALA A 153 16.30 3.97 7.56
C ALA A 153 16.99 3.87 8.92
N ASN A 154 16.34 3.30 9.95
CA ASN A 154 16.89 3.28 11.31
C ASN A 154 17.97 2.21 11.49
N LEU A 155 17.85 1.08 10.80
CA LEU A 155 18.69 -0.09 11.01
C LEU A 155 19.21 -0.63 9.66
N PRO A 156 20.47 -1.07 9.59
CA PRO A 156 20.97 -1.77 8.40
C PRO A 156 20.31 -3.14 8.27
N ASP A 157 20.26 -3.68 7.04
CA ASP A 157 19.83 -5.05 6.81
C ASP A 157 20.84 -6.03 7.44
N PRO A 158 20.46 -6.86 8.43
CA PRO A 158 21.36 -7.82 9.05
C PRO A 158 21.82 -8.92 8.06
N PHE A 159 21.08 -9.12 6.97
CA PHE A 159 21.35 -10.11 5.92
C PHE A 159 21.85 -9.44 4.63
N ALA A 160 22.40 -8.23 4.69
CA ALA A 160 22.86 -7.48 3.52
C ALA A 160 23.90 -8.24 2.66
N ALA A 161 24.69 -9.15 3.26
CA ALA A 161 25.66 -9.96 2.56
C ALA A 161 25.06 -11.19 1.84
N GLU A 162 23.81 -11.55 2.15
CA GLU A 162 23.16 -12.77 1.65
C GLU A 162 22.14 -12.44 0.55
N GLN A 163 22.23 -13.18 -0.56
CA GLN A 163 21.25 -13.04 -1.64
C GLN A 163 19.87 -13.57 -1.23
N HIS A 164 19.86 -14.78 -0.65
CA HIS A 164 18.66 -15.51 -0.29
C HIS A 164 18.80 -16.08 1.14
N PRO A 165 18.70 -15.25 2.18
CA PRO A 165 18.85 -15.73 3.55
C PRO A 165 17.76 -16.74 3.92
N ALA A 166 18.17 -17.77 4.68
CA ALA A 166 17.26 -18.78 5.21
C ALA A 166 16.62 -18.38 6.55
N GLU A 167 17.03 -17.27 7.13
CA GLU A 167 16.52 -16.76 8.42
C GLU A 167 15.72 -15.47 8.26
N ASP A 168 15.49 -15.02 7.01
CA ASP A 168 14.70 -13.82 6.68
C ASP A 168 13.72 -14.13 5.55
N GLY A 169 12.65 -13.34 5.46
CA GLY A 169 11.61 -13.51 4.47
C GLY A 169 10.26 -12.89 4.89
N VAL A 170 9.20 -13.68 4.81
CA VAL A 170 7.85 -13.31 5.22
C VAL A 170 7.52 -13.95 6.56
N PHE A 171 7.13 -13.12 7.53
CA PHE A 171 6.77 -13.54 8.88
C PHE A 171 5.25 -13.45 9.08
N ARG A 172 4.66 -14.45 9.73
CA ARG A 172 3.32 -14.37 10.30
C ARG A 172 3.39 -13.89 11.73
N ILE A 173 2.52 -12.94 12.07
CA ILE A 173 2.47 -12.31 13.40
C ILE A 173 1.08 -12.55 13.96
N GLU A 174 0.98 -13.15 15.14
CA GLU A 174 -0.28 -13.32 15.85
C GLU A 174 -0.60 -12.01 16.59
N LEU A 175 -1.72 -11.36 16.26
CA LEU A 175 -2.02 -10.04 16.81
C LEU A 175 -2.43 -10.08 18.29
N GLU A 176 -2.95 -11.19 18.78
CA GLU A 176 -3.34 -11.33 20.18
C GLU A 176 -2.11 -11.45 21.11
N THR A 177 -1.14 -12.29 20.76
CA THR A 177 0.06 -12.55 21.58
C THR A 177 1.22 -11.65 21.23
N GLY A 178 1.24 -11.11 19.99
CA GLY A 178 2.38 -10.39 19.42
C GLY A 178 3.52 -11.28 18.95
N ALA A 179 3.41 -12.60 19.06
CA ALA A 179 4.44 -13.55 18.63
C ALA A 179 4.52 -13.62 17.10
N SER A 180 5.71 -13.93 16.59
CA SER A 180 5.92 -14.11 15.15
C SER A 180 6.63 -15.42 14.84
N GLU A 181 6.37 -15.96 13.65
CA GLU A 181 7.07 -17.09 13.07
C GLU A 181 7.43 -16.79 11.62
N LEU A 182 8.55 -17.34 11.15
CA LEU A 182 8.98 -17.24 9.75
C LEU A 182 8.09 -18.17 8.91
N LEU A 183 7.33 -17.60 7.99
CA LEU A 183 6.37 -18.33 7.16
C LEU A 183 6.99 -18.81 5.85
N PHE A 184 7.79 -17.95 5.20
CA PHE A 184 8.58 -18.24 4.01
C PHE A 184 9.94 -17.58 4.12
N THR A 185 10.98 -18.34 3.85
CA THR A 185 12.36 -17.82 3.75
C THR A 185 12.63 -17.25 2.35
N TYR A 186 13.57 -16.32 2.23
CA TYR A 186 14.04 -15.90 0.91
C TYR A 186 14.68 -17.05 0.12
N ALA A 187 15.27 -18.04 0.78
CA ALA A 187 15.78 -19.24 0.13
C ALA A 187 14.67 -20.06 -0.52
N GLU A 188 13.56 -20.29 0.18
CA GLU A 188 12.40 -21.01 -0.37
C GLU A 188 11.74 -20.23 -1.52
N LEU A 189 11.64 -18.92 -1.40
CA LEU A 189 11.12 -18.06 -2.48
C LEU A 189 12.02 -18.10 -3.72
N ALA A 190 13.35 -18.11 -3.55
CA ALA A 190 14.31 -18.26 -4.67
C ALA A 190 14.20 -19.64 -5.32
N ASP A 191 13.92 -20.70 -4.55
CA ASP A 191 13.70 -22.05 -5.07
C ASP A 191 12.39 -22.13 -5.90
N ALA A 192 11.38 -21.41 -5.49
CA ALA A 192 10.12 -21.28 -6.23
C ALA A 192 10.25 -20.40 -7.49
N LEU A 193 11.27 -19.55 -7.57
CA LEU A 193 11.51 -18.56 -8.63
C LEU A 193 12.92 -18.75 -9.25
N PRO A 194 13.19 -19.86 -9.96
CA PRO A 194 14.51 -20.15 -10.49
C PRO A 194 15.07 -19.09 -11.44
N GLU A 195 14.22 -18.30 -12.07
CA GLU A 195 14.59 -17.20 -12.98
C GLU A 195 15.16 -15.99 -12.24
N MET A 196 14.87 -15.85 -10.94
CA MET A 196 15.27 -14.73 -10.08
C MET A 196 16.45 -15.08 -9.16
N ARG A 197 17.08 -16.24 -9.33
CA ARG A 197 18.14 -16.74 -8.45
C ARG A 197 19.46 -15.97 -8.51
N ASN A 198 19.70 -15.18 -9.54
CA ASN A 198 20.97 -14.50 -9.75
C ASN A 198 21.06 -13.15 -9.02
N GLY A 199 19.93 -12.61 -8.58
CA GLY A 199 19.83 -11.34 -7.85
C GLY A 199 19.50 -11.54 -6.36
N LYS A 200 19.51 -10.45 -5.61
CA LYS A 200 18.90 -10.39 -4.30
C LYS A 200 17.40 -10.24 -4.45
N ILE A 201 16.65 -11.13 -3.84
CA ILE A 201 15.20 -11.00 -3.84
C ILE A 201 14.69 -10.25 -2.62
N VAL A 202 13.63 -9.48 -2.83
CA VAL A 202 12.96 -8.66 -1.83
C VAL A 202 11.46 -8.82 -1.97
N VAL A 203 10.75 -9.08 -0.89
CA VAL A 203 9.29 -8.95 -0.83
C VAL A 203 8.98 -7.47 -0.57
N ASN A 204 8.26 -6.83 -1.51
CA ASN A 204 8.01 -5.38 -1.39
C ASN A 204 6.52 -5.19 -1.49
N HIS A 205 5.60 -5.68 -1.56
CA HIS A 205 4.15 -5.50 -1.46
C HIS A 205 3.54 -6.86 -1.09
N ILE A 206 2.76 -6.85 -0.08
CA ILE A 206 2.08 -8.02 0.43
C ILE A 206 0.69 -7.61 0.92
N SER A 207 -0.32 -8.41 0.59
CA SER A 207 -1.71 -8.09 0.93
C SER A 207 -2.49 -9.36 1.24
N ILE A 208 -3.19 -9.37 2.37
CA ILE A 208 -4.08 -10.47 2.77
C ILE A 208 -5.43 -10.27 2.12
N ASN A 209 -6.05 -11.36 1.64
CA ASN A 209 -7.36 -11.33 1.02
C ASN A 209 -8.50 -11.01 2.00
N PRO A 210 -9.69 -10.60 1.53
CA PRO A 210 -10.77 -10.12 2.39
C PRO A 210 -11.30 -11.10 3.43
N ASP A 211 -11.12 -12.41 3.25
CA ASP A 211 -11.55 -13.41 4.24
C ASP A 211 -10.39 -13.92 5.12
N GLY A 212 -9.18 -13.36 4.96
CA GLY A 212 -8.01 -13.69 5.77
C GLY A 212 -7.56 -15.14 5.64
N THR A 213 -7.73 -15.77 4.49
CA THR A 213 -7.32 -17.17 4.26
C THR A 213 -6.06 -17.28 3.39
N ARG A 214 -5.85 -16.30 2.52
CA ARG A 214 -4.76 -16.27 1.54
C ARG A 214 -4.15 -14.87 1.48
N PHE A 215 -2.92 -14.78 1.02
CA PHE A 215 -2.27 -13.50 0.73
C PHE A 215 -1.57 -13.55 -0.63
N MET A 216 -1.32 -12.39 -1.18
CA MET A 216 -0.45 -12.18 -2.32
C MET A 216 0.84 -11.49 -1.88
N MET A 217 1.92 -11.68 -2.62
CA MET A 217 3.16 -10.93 -2.47
C MET A 217 3.80 -10.67 -3.83
N LEU A 218 4.44 -9.52 -3.97
CA LEU A 218 5.34 -9.19 -5.06
C LEU A 218 6.77 -9.46 -4.60
N VAL A 219 7.41 -10.42 -5.26
CA VAL A 219 8.83 -10.71 -5.07
C VAL A 219 9.58 -10.05 -6.21
N ARG A 220 10.57 -9.23 -5.86
CA ARG A 220 11.40 -8.50 -6.83
C ARG A 220 12.83 -8.97 -6.73
N ASP A 221 13.53 -9.07 -7.87
CA ASP A 221 14.96 -9.36 -7.91
C ASP A 221 15.76 -8.12 -8.31
N PHE A 222 16.88 -7.92 -7.64
CA PHE A 222 17.79 -6.84 -7.90
C PHE A 222 19.20 -7.40 -8.07
N LEU A 223 19.85 -7.07 -9.17
CA LEU A 223 21.23 -7.51 -9.42
C LEU A 223 22.21 -6.77 -8.51
N GLU A 224 21.91 -5.52 -8.18
CA GLU A 224 22.73 -4.69 -7.30
C GLU A 224 21.86 -3.62 -6.59
N VAL A 225 22.37 -3.05 -5.50
CA VAL A 225 21.77 -1.90 -4.82
C VAL A 225 21.77 -0.68 -5.76
N GLY A 226 20.64 -0.02 -5.90
CA GLY A 226 20.46 1.12 -6.81
C GLY A 226 20.14 0.73 -8.26
N ALA A 227 19.91 -0.55 -8.56
CA ALA A 227 19.41 -0.97 -9.86
C ALA A 227 18.08 -0.28 -10.18
N THR A 228 17.94 0.19 -11.42
CA THR A 228 16.72 0.83 -11.94
C THR A 228 15.85 -0.13 -12.74
N ASP A 229 16.35 -1.34 -12.98
CA ASP A 229 15.67 -2.43 -13.69
C ASP A 229 15.65 -3.67 -12.79
N TRP A 230 14.49 -4.27 -12.65
CA TRP A 230 14.26 -5.46 -11.81
C TRP A 230 13.09 -6.27 -12.35
N GLY A 231 13.18 -7.58 -12.19
CA GLY A 231 12.05 -8.48 -12.41
C GLY A 231 11.06 -8.44 -11.24
N THR A 232 9.82 -8.77 -11.50
CA THR A 232 8.80 -8.93 -10.47
C THR A 232 8.01 -10.20 -10.70
N ALA A 233 7.86 -11.00 -9.64
CA ALA A 233 6.97 -12.15 -9.62
C ALA A 233 5.78 -11.88 -8.70
N LEU A 234 4.60 -12.36 -9.11
CA LEU A 234 3.39 -12.37 -8.30
C LEU A 234 3.15 -13.77 -7.76
N LEU A 235 3.14 -13.89 -6.45
CA LEU A 235 2.86 -15.16 -5.77
C LEU A 235 1.64 -15.01 -4.86
N THR A 236 0.97 -16.14 -4.60
CA THR A 236 -0.05 -16.27 -3.55
C THR A 236 0.24 -17.48 -2.69
N ALA A 237 -0.17 -17.44 -1.42
CA ALA A 237 -0.10 -18.58 -0.50
C ALA A 237 -1.20 -18.48 0.55
N CYS A 238 -1.51 -19.60 1.22
CA CYS A 238 -2.36 -19.59 2.41
C CYS A 238 -1.62 -18.98 3.62
N LEU A 239 -2.38 -18.39 4.55
CA LEU A 239 -1.80 -17.78 5.78
C LEU A 239 -1.15 -18.80 6.73
N ASP A 240 -1.32 -20.08 6.52
CA ASP A 240 -0.63 -21.16 7.25
C ASP A 240 0.69 -21.59 6.58
N GLY A 241 1.10 -20.94 5.49
CA GLY A 241 2.28 -21.28 4.68
C GLY A 241 2.04 -22.36 3.64
N GLY A 242 0.82 -22.91 3.52
CA GLY A 242 0.49 -23.88 2.50
C GLY A 242 0.19 -23.25 1.13
N ASP A 243 0.14 -24.13 0.11
CA ASP A 243 -0.34 -23.81 -1.25
C ASP A 243 0.30 -22.55 -1.87
N LEU A 244 1.65 -22.47 -1.83
CA LEU A 244 2.41 -21.43 -2.52
C LEU A 244 2.23 -21.57 -4.04
N ARG A 245 1.81 -20.52 -4.70
CA ARG A 245 1.55 -20.45 -6.14
C ARG A 245 2.31 -19.29 -6.78
N VAL A 246 2.98 -19.53 -7.88
CA VAL A 246 3.54 -18.50 -8.76
C VAL A 246 2.46 -18.19 -9.82
N LEU A 247 1.82 -17.04 -9.73
CA LEU A 247 0.77 -16.62 -10.68
C LEU A 247 1.37 -15.90 -11.89
N ALA A 248 2.44 -15.16 -11.68
CA ALA A 248 3.29 -14.58 -12.72
C ALA A 248 4.75 -14.71 -12.30
N GLY A 249 5.59 -15.21 -13.19
CA GLY A 249 7.02 -15.35 -12.97
C GLY A 249 7.76 -14.03 -13.09
N ASN A 250 8.99 -14.07 -13.62
CA ASN A 250 9.84 -12.88 -13.75
C ASN A 250 9.34 -11.93 -14.87
N HIS A 251 8.24 -11.26 -14.62
CA HIS A 251 7.60 -10.30 -15.52
C HIS A 251 7.48 -8.92 -14.87
N MET A 252 6.78 -7.99 -15.52
CA MET A 252 6.33 -6.76 -14.91
C MET A 252 4.98 -7.01 -14.24
N VAL A 253 4.93 -6.87 -12.92
CA VAL A 253 3.71 -6.79 -12.12
C VAL A 253 3.85 -5.60 -11.18
N SER A 254 2.84 -4.73 -11.17
CA SER A 254 2.88 -3.51 -10.39
C SER A 254 1.76 -3.48 -9.34
N HIS A 255 0.73 -2.67 -9.54
CA HIS A 255 -0.31 -2.43 -8.55
C HIS A 255 -1.36 -3.53 -8.56
N TYR A 256 -1.96 -3.74 -7.39
CA TYR A 256 -2.87 -4.86 -7.13
C TYR A 256 -3.99 -4.45 -6.18
N HIS A 257 -5.08 -5.19 -6.20
CA HIS A 257 -6.14 -5.12 -5.19
C HIS A 257 -6.93 -6.43 -5.18
N TRP A 258 -7.40 -6.86 -4.00
CA TRP A 258 -8.31 -7.99 -3.93
C TRP A 258 -9.73 -7.58 -4.31
N ARG A 259 -10.30 -8.21 -5.35
CA ARG A 259 -11.71 -8.04 -5.69
C ARG A 259 -12.61 -8.80 -4.71
N ASP A 260 -12.22 -10.02 -4.41
CA ASP A 260 -12.89 -10.97 -3.53
C ASP A 260 -11.85 -11.98 -3.00
N PRO A 261 -12.21 -12.95 -2.12
CA PRO A 261 -11.23 -13.87 -1.55
C PRO A 261 -10.41 -14.69 -2.55
N GLY A 262 -10.95 -14.93 -3.75
CA GLY A 262 -10.31 -15.77 -4.76
C GLY A 262 -9.76 -15.01 -5.97
N THR A 263 -9.99 -13.69 -6.08
CA THR A 263 -9.65 -12.95 -7.29
C THR A 263 -8.84 -11.69 -6.99
N LEU A 264 -7.66 -11.59 -7.59
CA LEU A 264 -6.80 -10.42 -7.60
C LEU A 264 -7.08 -9.55 -8.83
N LEU A 265 -6.99 -8.24 -8.64
CA LEU A 265 -6.78 -7.27 -9.70
C LEU A 265 -5.28 -6.93 -9.70
N ALA A 266 -4.61 -6.92 -10.85
CA ALA A 266 -3.23 -6.49 -10.95
C ALA A 266 -2.92 -5.90 -12.32
N TYR A 267 -2.12 -4.81 -12.33
CA TYR A 267 -1.53 -4.31 -13.57
C TYR A 267 -0.26 -5.10 -13.86
N ALA A 268 -0.21 -5.76 -15.01
CA ALA A 268 0.86 -6.71 -15.31
C ALA A 268 1.10 -6.86 -16.83
N LEU A 269 2.32 -7.26 -17.18
CA LEU A 269 2.66 -7.75 -18.51
C LEU A 269 2.56 -9.29 -18.48
N LEU A 270 1.49 -9.84 -19.06
CA LEU A 270 1.23 -11.27 -19.16
C LEU A 270 1.02 -11.69 -20.63
N ASP A 271 0.55 -12.91 -20.89
CA ASP A 271 0.38 -13.47 -22.23
C ASP A 271 -0.44 -12.62 -23.19
N LYS A 272 -1.41 -11.84 -22.69
CA LYS A 272 -2.25 -10.95 -23.48
C LYS A 272 -1.69 -9.53 -23.65
N GLY A 273 -0.48 -9.26 -23.16
CA GLY A 273 0.16 -7.95 -23.18
C GLY A 273 0.14 -7.25 -21.80
N GLU A 274 0.46 -5.96 -21.81
CA GLU A 274 0.47 -5.11 -20.64
C GLU A 274 -0.93 -4.52 -20.40
N HIS A 275 -1.62 -5.00 -19.35
CA HIS A 275 -2.99 -4.66 -19.03
C HIS A 275 -3.29 -4.73 -17.54
N LEU A 276 -4.46 -4.21 -17.17
CA LEU A 276 -5.09 -4.50 -15.89
C LEU A 276 -5.84 -5.83 -15.96
N TYR A 277 -5.49 -6.78 -15.12
CA TYR A 277 -6.03 -8.14 -15.11
C TYR A 277 -6.81 -8.45 -13.85
N LEU A 278 -7.90 -9.21 -13.99
CA LEU A 278 -8.39 -10.08 -12.92
C LEU A 278 -7.67 -11.42 -13.03
N ILE A 279 -7.12 -11.90 -11.93
CA ILE A 279 -6.32 -13.11 -11.85
C ILE A 279 -6.93 -14.00 -10.76
N ASP A 280 -7.30 -15.23 -11.11
CA ASP A 280 -7.69 -16.24 -10.09
C ASP A 280 -6.47 -16.58 -9.22
N ALA A 281 -6.61 -16.44 -7.91
CA ALA A 281 -5.51 -16.55 -6.96
C ALA A 281 -4.97 -17.99 -6.77
N VAL A 282 -5.64 -18.99 -7.33
CA VAL A 282 -5.25 -20.40 -7.24
C VAL A 282 -4.85 -20.96 -8.60
N THR A 283 -5.64 -20.70 -9.63
CA THR A 283 -5.39 -21.26 -10.98
C THR A 283 -4.50 -20.38 -11.83
N GLY A 284 -4.41 -19.09 -11.53
CA GLY A 284 -3.71 -18.09 -12.36
C GLY A 284 -4.47 -17.71 -13.64
N GLU A 285 -5.72 -18.16 -13.82
CA GLU A 285 -6.54 -17.76 -14.98
C GLU A 285 -6.75 -16.25 -14.99
N THR A 286 -6.63 -15.64 -16.20
CA THR A 286 -6.64 -14.19 -16.36
C THR A 286 -7.78 -13.69 -17.23
N THR A 287 -8.38 -12.56 -16.80
CA THR A 287 -9.32 -11.78 -17.61
C THR A 287 -8.87 -10.33 -17.68
N VAL A 288 -8.77 -9.73 -18.86
CA VAL A 288 -8.40 -8.33 -19.02
C VAL A 288 -9.58 -7.44 -18.66
N VAL A 289 -9.32 -6.37 -17.91
CA VAL A 289 -10.30 -5.37 -17.50
C VAL A 289 -10.10 -4.10 -18.32
N GLY A 290 -11.15 -3.58 -18.95
CA GLY A 290 -11.15 -2.32 -19.69
C GLY A 290 -9.94 -2.16 -20.62
N PRO A 291 -9.68 -3.09 -21.57
CA PRO A 291 -8.43 -3.17 -22.32
C PRO A 291 -8.11 -1.92 -23.14
N GLU A 292 -9.11 -1.12 -23.44
CA GLU A 292 -8.95 0.11 -24.21
C GLU A 292 -8.65 1.33 -23.33
N PHE A 293 -8.92 1.26 -22.02
CA PHE A 293 -8.66 2.34 -21.07
C PHE A 293 -7.42 2.07 -20.22
N PHE A 294 -7.30 0.91 -19.57
CA PHE A 294 -6.18 0.59 -18.68
C PHE A 294 -4.94 0.16 -19.47
N THR A 295 -4.37 1.09 -20.22
CA THR A 295 -3.14 0.92 -21.01
C THR A 295 -1.92 1.55 -20.34
N PHE A 296 -2.05 1.96 -19.07
CA PHE A 296 -1.03 2.58 -18.25
C PHE A 296 -1.15 2.10 -16.81
N ASP A 297 -0.03 2.06 -16.11
CA ASP A 297 0.05 1.66 -14.72
C ASP A 297 -0.49 2.75 -13.79
N GLY A 298 -1.13 2.33 -12.69
CA GLY A 298 -1.68 3.21 -11.67
C GLY A 298 -2.21 2.42 -10.46
N HIS A 299 -2.42 3.13 -9.36
CA HIS A 299 -2.96 2.53 -8.14
C HIS A 299 -4.45 2.24 -8.31
N CYS A 300 -4.84 1.02 -8.03
CA CYS A 300 -6.18 0.52 -8.32
C CYS A 300 -6.87 -0.05 -7.09
N SER A 301 -8.14 0.28 -6.87
CA SER A 301 -8.95 -0.35 -5.83
C SER A 301 -10.43 -0.42 -6.20
N PHE A 302 -11.10 -1.50 -5.78
CA PHE A 302 -12.54 -1.60 -5.92
C PHE A 302 -13.27 -0.76 -4.88
N SER A 303 -14.40 -0.18 -5.29
CA SER A 303 -15.38 0.35 -4.34
C SER A 303 -15.90 -0.77 -3.41
N PRO A 304 -16.44 -0.44 -2.22
CA PRO A 304 -16.99 -1.44 -1.30
C PRO A 304 -18.08 -2.33 -1.93
N ASN A 305 -18.88 -1.80 -2.87
CA ASN A 305 -19.89 -2.57 -3.61
C ASN A 305 -19.34 -3.28 -4.84
N ARG A 306 -18.02 -3.10 -5.17
CA ARG A 306 -17.30 -3.70 -6.30
C ARG A 306 -17.85 -3.35 -7.69
N GLU A 307 -18.56 -2.27 -7.82
CA GLU A 307 -19.13 -1.82 -9.10
C GLU A 307 -18.25 -0.79 -9.79
N TRP A 308 -17.31 -0.19 -9.05
CA TRP A 308 -16.41 0.84 -9.52
C TRP A 308 -14.96 0.47 -9.23
N LEU A 309 -14.05 0.89 -10.14
CA LEU A 309 -12.63 0.96 -9.86
C LEU A 309 -12.23 2.41 -9.65
N LEU A 310 -11.52 2.67 -8.59
CA LEU A 310 -10.76 3.89 -8.34
C LEU A 310 -9.36 3.66 -8.89
N TYR A 311 -8.87 4.61 -9.70
CA TYR A 311 -7.60 4.49 -10.40
C TYR A 311 -6.92 5.85 -10.51
N ASP A 312 -5.59 5.88 -10.41
CA ASP A 312 -4.82 7.10 -10.67
C ASP A 312 -3.82 6.90 -11.79
N SER A 313 -3.11 7.96 -12.15
CA SER A 313 -1.96 7.88 -13.03
C SER A 313 -0.68 8.25 -12.30
N TYR A 314 0.44 7.75 -12.80
CA TYR A 314 1.72 8.41 -12.59
C TYR A 314 1.75 9.78 -13.26
N LEU A 315 2.89 10.46 -13.19
CA LEU A 315 3.03 11.81 -13.68
C LEU A 315 2.92 11.89 -15.22
N TRP A 316 1.90 12.60 -15.74
CA TRP A 316 1.73 12.91 -17.15
C TRP A 316 1.87 14.41 -17.37
N ALA A 317 2.92 14.85 -18.08
CA ALA A 317 3.16 16.26 -18.39
C ALA A 317 3.06 17.20 -17.16
N GLY A 318 3.59 16.75 -16.01
CA GLY A 318 3.58 17.53 -14.77
C GLY A 318 2.29 17.44 -13.97
N ARG A 319 1.40 16.49 -14.28
CA ARG A 319 0.10 16.31 -13.63
C ARG A 319 -0.16 14.85 -13.28
N ARG A 320 -0.94 14.65 -12.23
CA ARG A 320 -1.51 13.38 -11.85
C ARG A 320 -3.01 13.41 -12.06
N HIS A 321 -3.54 12.29 -12.55
CA HIS A 321 -4.94 12.15 -12.92
C HIS A 321 -5.62 11.14 -12.01
N LEU A 322 -6.89 11.39 -11.70
CA LEU A 322 -7.72 10.55 -10.86
C LEU A 322 -8.96 10.12 -11.62
N PHE A 323 -9.22 8.82 -11.62
CA PHE A 323 -10.28 8.22 -12.41
C PHE A 323 -11.21 7.35 -11.55
N LEU A 324 -12.48 7.32 -11.96
CA LEU A 324 -13.44 6.31 -11.57
C LEU A 324 -13.87 5.55 -12.83
N TYR A 325 -13.87 4.23 -12.76
CA TYR A 325 -14.28 3.39 -13.86
C TYR A 325 -15.54 2.61 -13.48
N ASP A 326 -16.64 2.82 -14.23
CA ASP A 326 -17.89 2.07 -14.09
C ASP A 326 -17.72 0.68 -14.74
N LEU A 327 -17.57 -0.35 -13.92
CA LEU A 327 -17.36 -1.72 -14.38
C LEU A 327 -18.59 -2.33 -15.09
N ARG A 328 -19.79 -1.80 -14.83
CA ARG A 328 -21.01 -2.30 -15.46
C ARG A 328 -21.25 -1.71 -16.84
N ARG A 329 -20.86 -0.43 -17.01
CA ARG A 329 -21.06 0.31 -18.26
C ARG A 329 -19.83 0.37 -19.14
N ASP A 330 -18.68 -0.03 -18.60
CA ASP A 330 -17.37 0.08 -19.25
C ASP A 330 -17.02 1.54 -19.62
N ILE A 331 -17.24 2.47 -18.65
CA ILE A 331 -17.05 3.90 -18.87
C ILE A 331 -16.02 4.46 -17.86
N PRO A 332 -14.90 5.03 -18.37
CA PRO A 332 -13.96 5.79 -17.54
C PRO A 332 -14.42 7.23 -17.33
N TYR A 333 -14.33 7.71 -16.08
CA TYR A 333 -14.55 9.09 -15.70
C TYR A 333 -13.27 9.69 -15.14
N GLU A 334 -12.79 10.79 -15.71
CA GLU A 334 -11.73 11.60 -15.13
C GLU A 334 -12.35 12.57 -14.12
N VAL A 335 -12.08 12.35 -12.84
CA VAL A 335 -12.72 13.08 -11.74
C VAL A 335 -11.82 14.13 -11.10
N GLY A 336 -10.49 14.06 -11.32
CA GLY A 336 -9.53 15.02 -10.79
C GLY A 336 -8.25 15.10 -11.61
N ILE A 337 -7.65 16.29 -11.65
CA ILE A 337 -6.34 16.58 -12.26
C ILE A 337 -5.57 17.48 -11.30
N PHE A 338 -4.35 17.09 -10.94
CA PHE A 338 -3.55 17.78 -9.93
C PHE A 338 -2.15 18.07 -10.45
N ASP A 339 -1.74 19.33 -10.39
CA ASP A 339 -0.37 19.71 -10.73
C ASP A 339 0.62 19.09 -9.72
N ASP A 340 1.70 18.51 -10.23
CA ASP A 340 2.79 17.96 -9.42
C ASP A 340 4.14 18.44 -9.98
N PRO A 341 4.65 19.56 -9.45
CA PRO A 341 5.89 20.15 -9.91
C PRO A 341 7.15 19.49 -9.32
N TYR A 342 6.99 18.47 -8.47
CA TYR A 342 8.08 17.84 -7.74
C TYR A 342 8.69 16.67 -8.51
N PRO A 343 9.93 16.26 -8.16
CA PRO A 343 10.58 15.11 -8.79
C PRO A 343 9.80 13.82 -8.65
N SER A 344 9.89 12.96 -9.66
CA SER A 344 9.29 11.63 -9.67
C SER A 344 10.31 10.58 -9.24
N ASP A 345 10.82 10.69 -8.02
CA ASP A 345 11.76 9.75 -7.40
C ASP A 345 11.15 9.08 -6.15
N ASP A 346 11.97 8.57 -5.26
CA ASP A 346 11.53 7.88 -4.03
C ASP A 346 10.77 8.79 -3.05
N ILE A 347 10.86 10.11 -3.20
CA ILE A 347 10.10 11.09 -2.41
C ILE A 347 8.86 11.63 -3.14
N ARG A 348 8.49 11.07 -4.29
CA ARG A 348 7.29 11.48 -5.03
C ARG A 348 6.02 11.39 -4.17
N CYS A 349 5.02 12.15 -4.53
CA CYS A 349 3.70 12.11 -3.89
C CYS A 349 2.68 11.50 -4.86
N ASP A 350 2.58 10.20 -4.89
CA ASP A 350 1.52 9.52 -5.62
C ASP A 350 0.17 9.81 -4.96
N LEU A 351 -0.92 9.84 -5.74
CA LEU A 351 -2.24 10.17 -5.19
C LEU A 351 -2.72 9.08 -4.21
N HIS A 352 -2.34 7.81 -4.44
CA HIS A 352 -2.74 6.68 -3.60
C HIS A 352 -4.20 6.77 -3.16
N PRO A 353 -5.16 6.81 -4.10
CA PRO A 353 -6.54 7.11 -3.76
C PRO A 353 -7.22 5.95 -3.02
N ARG A 354 -8.08 6.30 -2.04
CA ARG A 354 -8.70 5.33 -1.11
C ARG A 354 -10.18 5.63 -0.94
N TRP A 355 -10.99 4.58 -0.93
CA TRP A 355 -12.42 4.67 -0.65
C TRP A 355 -12.70 4.87 0.84
N ASP A 356 -13.75 5.62 1.15
CA ASP A 356 -14.37 5.54 2.48
C ASP A 356 -15.22 4.27 2.61
N PRO A 357 -15.57 3.82 3.83
CA PRO A 357 -16.36 2.61 4.05
C PRO A 357 -17.73 2.62 3.38
N ALA A 358 -18.32 3.79 3.18
CA ALA A 358 -19.62 3.94 2.51
C ALA A 358 -19.52 3.87 0.97
N GLY A 359 -18.30 4.02 0.40
CA GLY A 359 -18.09 4.07 -1.04
C GLY A 359 -18.63 5.35 -1.70
N THR A 360 -18.77 6.43 -0.94
CA THR A 360 -19.31 7.70 -1.40
C THR A 360 -18.30 8.84 -1.39
N ARG A 361 -17.17 8.65 -0.70
CA ARG A 361 -16.04 9.57 -0.67
C ARG A 361 -14.76 8.82 -0.98
N ILE A 362 -13.81 9.55 -1.53
CA ILE A 362 -12.43 9.08 -1.70
C ILE A 362 -11.48 10.07 -1.05
N SER A 363 -10.38 9.57 -0.50
CA SER A 363 -9.25 10.41 -0.09
C SER A 363 -8.05 10.17 -1.01
N PHE A 364 -7.18 11.16 -1.13
CA PHE A 364 -5.95 11.07 -1.89
C PHE A 364 -4.90 12.03 -1.35
N ASP A 365 -3.63 11.72 -1.59
CA ASP A 365 -2.50 12.59 -1.26
C ASP A 365 -2.15 13.45 -2.47
N ALA A 366 -1.77 14.71 -2.29
CA ALA A 366 -1.32 15.57 -3.38
C ALA A 366 -0.41 16.71 -2.91
N VAL A 367 0.30 17.35 -3.85
CA VAL A 367 1.28 18.43 -3.59
C VAL A 367 0.99 19.72 -4.35
N HIS A 368 -0.15 19.82 -5.02
CA HIS A 368 -0.50 20.94 -5.90
C HIS A 368 -0.61 22.30 -5.19
N GLU A 369 -0.69 22.32 -3.85
CA GLU A 369 -0.65 23.54 -3.05
C GLU A 369 0.77 23.91 -2.54
N GLY A 370 1.83 23.22 -3.02
CA GLY A 370 3.20 23.48 -2.63
C GLY A 370 3.67 22.74 -1.35
N PHE A 371 2.85 21.87 -0.80
CA PHE A 371 3.15 20.98 0.33
C PHE A 371 2.32 19.70 0.22
N ARG A 372 2.73 18.65 0.93
CA ARG A 372 1.95 17.40 0.98
C ARG A 372 0.66 17.63 1.75
N GLY A 373 -0.46 17.31 1.16
CA GLY A 373 -1.77 17.38 1.81
C GLY A 373 -2.61 16.15 1.53
N VAL A 374 -3.51 15.82 2.45
CA VAL A 374 -4.57 14.83 2.23
C VAL A 374 -5.86 15.56 1.90
N TYR A 375 -6.52 15.08 0.86
CA TYR A 375 -7.73 15.66 0.30
C TYR A 375 -8.85 14.63 0.30
N VAL A 376 -10.10 15.09 0.37
CA VAL A 376 -11.31 14.27 0.26
C VAL A 376 -12.19 14.82 -0.85
N MET A 377 -12.75 13.92 -1.65
CA MET A 377 -13.66 14.19 -2.75
C MET A 377 -14.97 13.42 -2.53
N ASP A 378 -16.12 14.07 -2.62
CA ASP A 378 -17.43 13.42 -2.66
C ASP A 378 -17.68 12.89 -4.07
N VAL A 379 -17.76 11.57 -4.20
CA VAL A 379 -18.03 10.88 -5.48
C VAL A 379 -19.47 10.36 -5.57
N SER A 380 -20.30 10.59 -4.55
CA SER A 380 -21.71 10.17 -4.54
C SER A 380 -22.51 10.58 -5.78
N PRO A 381 -22.25 11.76 -6.45
CA PRO A 381 -22.97 12.15 -7.66
C PRO A 381 -22.71 11.24 -8.88
N LEU A 382 -21.70 10.36 -8.80
CA LEU A 382 -21.36 9.39 -9.84
C LEU A 382 -21.74 7.96 -9.47
N VAL A 383 -21.55 7.60 -8.19
CA VAL A 383 -21.58 6.20 -7.76
C VAL A 383 -22.94 5.77 -7.17
N LEU A 384 -23.80 6.72 -6.84
CA LEU A 384 -25.19 6.53 -6.42
C LEU A 384 -26.15 6.81 -7.57
#